data_fc879e2a1b9ccf77ecd147308dd18f01
#
_entry.id   fc879e2a1b9ccf77ecd147308dd18f01
#
_cell.length_a   1.000
_cell.length_b   1.000
_cell.length_c   1.000
_cell.angle_alpha   90.00
_cell.angle_beta   90.00
_cell.angle_gamma   90.00
#
_symmetry.space_group_name_H-M   'P 1'
#
loop_
_entity.id
_entity.type
_entity.pdbx_description
1 polymer ?
#
loop_
_entity_poly.entity_id
_entity_poly.type
_entity_poly.pdbx_seq_one_letter_code
_entity_poly.pdbx_strand_id
1 'polypeptide(L)'
;MDNKKFGNAGEDLACRYLQKQGYEILERNKHYSRFCELDIIAKHKNTVVFVEVKTRKTDAFGVPAEAITKTKLENIRKGVQFYLSENKVKNFRIDAICITLKPEIKIEHLKNI
;
A
#
# COMPACT_ATOMS: atom_id res chain seq x y z
N MET A 1 -2.03 -2.67 22.23
CA MET A 1 -2.62 -3.06 20.93
C MET A 1 -1.58 -3.81 20.11
N ASP A 2 -1.99 -4.90 19.52
CA ASP A 2 -1.16 -5.67 18.62
C ASP A 2 -0.95 -4.87 17.31
N ASN A 3 0.30 -4.57 16.99
CA ASN A 3 0.64 -3.80 15.78
C ASN A 3 0.19 -4.51 14.50
N LYS A 4 0.27 -5.84 14.49
CA LYS A 4 -0.15 -6.64 13.34
C LYS A 4 -1.67 -6.52 13.12
N LYS A 5 -2.45 -6.60 14.20
CA LYS A 5 -3.90 -6.45 14.13
C LYS A 5 -4.30 -5.06 13.67
N PHE A 6 -3.60 -4.06 14.16
CA PHE A 6 -3.79 -2.66 13.77
C PHE A 6 -3.49 -2.45 12.27
N GLY A 7 -2.37 -3.01 11.79
CA GLY A 7 -1.99 -2.93 10.39
C GLY A 7 -2.97 -3.67 9.47
N ASN A 8 -3.46 -4.85 9.89
CA ASN A 8 -4.42 -5.61 9.10
C ASN A 8 -5.75 -4.86 8.94
N ALA A 9 -6.20 -4.17 9.98
CA ALA A 9 -7.42 -3.35 9.92
C ALA A 9 -7.25 -2.22 8.91
N GLY A 10 -6.07 -1.59 8.87
CA GLY A 10 -5.76 -0.56 7.89
C GLY A 10 -5.75 -1.10 6.47
N GLU A 11 -5.15 -2.26 6.26
CA GLU A 11 -5.15 -2.89 4.93
C GLU A 11 -6.56 -3.24 4.47
N ASP A 12 -7.43 -3.70 5.39
CA ASP A 12 -8.81 -3.99 5.04
C ASP A 12 -9.54 -2.73 4.58
N LEU A 13 -9.33 -1.61 5.27
CA LEU A 13 -9.91 -0.32 4.88
C LEU A 13 -9.38 0.12 3.52
N ALA A 14 -8.07 -0.04 3.29
CA ALA A 14 -7.46 0.31 2.02
C ALA A 14 -8.03 -0.52 0.87
N CYS A 15 -8.21 -1.83 1.08
CA CYS A 15 -8.79 -2.70 0.07
C CYS A 15 -10.21 -2.30 -0.28
N ARG A 16 -11.04 -1.99 0.73
CA ARG A 16 -12.42 -1.53 0.49
C ARG A 16 -12.45 -0.22 -0.28
N TYR A 17 -11.58 0.71 0.10
CA TYR A 17 -11.45 1.98 -0.60
C TYR A 17 -11.10 1.75 -2.08
N LEU A 18 -10.07 0.93 -2.34
CA LEU A 18 -9.63 0.64 -3.70
C LEU A 18 -10.74 -0.01 -4.53
N GLN A 19 -11.46 -0.97 -3.95
CA GLN A 19 -12.56 -1.65 -4.63
C GLN A 19 -13.67 -0.66 -5.02
N LYS A 20 -13.99 0.29 -4.13
CA LYS A 20 -14.97 1.34 -4.43
C LYS A 20 -14.50 2.26 -5.54
N GLN A 21 -13.20 2.42 -5.70
CA GLN A 21 -12.61 3.22 -6.77
C GLN A 21 -12.43 2.44 -8.08
N GLY A 22 -12.90 1.20 -8.12
CA GLY A 22 -12.86 0.38 -9.33
C GLY A 22 -11.60 -0.47 -9.48
N TYR A 23 -10.82 -0.63 -8.42
CA TYR A 23 -9.64 -1.48 -8.43
C TYR A 23 -10.01 -2.93 -8.10
N GLU A 24 -9.34 -3.87 -8.76
CA GLU A 24 -9.41 -5.29 -8.43
C GLU A 24 -8.23 -5.62 -7.53
N ILE A 25 -8.49 -6.26 -6.39
CA ILE A 25 -7.40 -6.70 -5.50
C ILE A 25 -6.89 -8.04 -6.00
N LEU A 26 -5.62 -8.08 -6.41
CA LEU A 26 -4.99 -9.29 -6.92
C LEU A 26 -4.37 -10.13 -5.81
N GLU A 27 -3.58 -9.49 -4.94
CA GLU A 27 -2.92 -10.18 -3.84
C GLU A 27 -2.75 -9.21 -2.67
N ARG A 28 -2.61 -9.79 -1.47
CA ARG A 28 -2.31 -9.04 -0.24
C ARG A 28 -1.14 -9.70 0.47
N ASN A 29 -0.32 -8.89 1.12
CA ASN A 29 0.79 -9.37 1.96
C ASN A 29 1.71 -10.34 1.23
N LYS A 30 2.15 -9.95 0.04
CA LYS A 30 3.06 -10.76 -0.75
C LYS A 30 4.49 -10.58 -0.25
N HIS A 31 5.09 -11.68 0.21
CA HIS A 31 6.45 -11.67 0.75
C HIS A 31 7.43 -12.29 -0.23
N TYR A 32 8.55 -11.61 -0.50
CA TYR A 32 9.67 -12.16 -1.27
C TYR A 32 10.88 -12.39 -0.37
N SER A 33 11.02 -11.57 0.70
CA SER A 33 12.02 -11.75 1.74
C SER A 33 11.53 -10.96 2.94
N ARG A 34 12.27 -11.03 4.05
CA ARG A 34 11.88 -10.29 5.28
C ARG A 34 11.81 -8.77 5.06
N PHE A 35 12.49 -8.24 4.02
CA PHE A 35 12.52 -6.81 3.73
C PHE A 35 11.72 -6.41 2.49
N CYS A 36 11.24 -7.37 1.72
CA CYS A 36 10.56 -7.14 0.45
C CYS A 36 9.13 -7.67 0.53
N GLU A 37 8.28 -6.92 1.23
CA GLU A 37 6.86 -7.22 1.36
C GLU A 37 6.05 -6.18 0.61
N LEU A 38 5.06 -6.65 -0.15
CA LEU A 38 4.11 -5.79 -0.85
C LEU A 38 2.75 -5.94 -0.17
N ASP A 39 2.23 -4.83 0.38
CA ASP A 39 1.00 -4.85 1.17
C ASP A 39 -0.21 -5.22 0.34
N ILE A 40 -0.41 -4.54 -0.79
CA ILE A 40 -1.52 -4.80 -1.70
C ILE A 40 -1.02 -4.73 -3.14
N ILE A 41 -1.41 -5.70 -3.94
CA ILE A 41 -1.22 -5.66 -5.39
C ILE A 41 -2.61 -5.62 -6.00
N ALA A 42 -2.90 -4.54 -6.72
CA ALA A 42 -4.21 -4.30 -7.31
C ALA A 42 -4.09 -4.03 -8.80
N LYS A 43 -5.22 -4.04 -9.49
CA LYS A 43 -5.29 -3.72 -10.91
C LYS A 43 -6.38 -2.69 -11.12
N HIS A 44 -6.04 -1.64 -11.83
CA HIS A 44 -6.98 -0.59 -12.23
C HIS A 44 -6.87 -0.38 -13.73
N LYS A 45 -7.92 -0.74 -14.46
CA LYS A 45 -7.88 -0.74 -15.93
C LYS A 45 -6.73 -1.64 -16.40
N ASN A 46 -5.77 -1.11 -17.14
CA ASN A 46 -4.65 -1.88 -17.67
C ASN A 46 -3.35 -1.71 -16.87
N THR A 47 -3.45 -1.17 -15.65
CA THR A 47 -2.29 -0.88 -14.82
C THR A 47 -2.31 -1.71 -13.54
N VAL A 48 -1.21 -2.39 -13.25
CA VAL A 48 -1.01 -3.05 -11.95
C VAL A 48 -0.49 -1.99 -10.99
N VAL A 49 -1.11 -1.90 -9.81
CA VAL A 49 -0.79 -0.88 -8.82
C VAL A 49 -0.32 -1.57 -7.55
N PHE A 50 0.92 -1.28 -7.16
CA PHE A 50 1.50 -1.78 -5.92
C PHE A 50 1.25 -0.73 -4.86
N VAL A 51 0.50 -1.08 -3.82
CA VAL A 51 0.04 -0.12 -2.81
C VAL A 51 0.67 -0.41 -1.46
N GLU A 52 1.39 0.56 -0.94
CA GLU A 52 1.90 0.54 0.42
C GLU A 52 0.86 1.18 1.33
N VAL A 53 0.52 0.49 2.41
CA VAL A 53 -0.49 0.98 3.36
C VAL A 53 0.20 1.39 4.65
N LYS A 54 -0.05 2.62 5.09
CA LYS A 54 0.42 3.13 6.37
C LYS A 54 -0.77 3.57 7.19
N THR A 55 -0.93 2.96 8.36
CA THR A 55 -1.99 3.31 9.29
C THR A 55 -1.39 4.07 10.47
N ARG A 56 -1.99 5.18 10.85
CA ARG A 56 -1.55 5.96 12.00
C ARG A 56 -2.76 6.35 12.85
N LYS A 57 -2.52 6.52 14.15
CA LYS A 57 -3.60 6.86 15.10
C LYS A 57 -4.11 8.27 14.90
N THR A 58 -3.20 9.23 14.67
CA THR A 58 -3.55 10.64 14.53
C THR A 58 -2.67 11.29 13.48
N ASP A 59 -3.04 12.50 13.04
CA ASP A 59 -2.27 13.33 12.11
C ASP A 59 -1.35 14.33 12.82
N ALA A 60 -1.15 14.16 14.13
CA ALA A 60 -0.39 15.11 14.95
C ALA A 60 1.09 15.23 14.56
N PHE A 61 1.66 14.23 13.89
CA PHE A 61 3.10 14.13 13.64
C PHE A 61 3.49 14.17 12.17
N GLY A 62 2.80 14.93 11.35
CA GLY A 62 3.22 15.18 9.98
C GLY A 62 2.19 14.82 8.94
N VAL A 63 2.57 15.01 7.68
CA VAL A 63 1.72 14.76 6.52
C VAL A 63 1.91 13.31 6.02
N PRO A 64 0.93 12.74 5.29
CA PRO A 64 0.99 11.35 4.85
C PRO A 64 2.25 10.97 4.08
N ALA A 65 2.75 11.85 3.22
CA ALA A 65 3.93 11.57 2.40
C ALA A 65 5.18 11.26 3.25
N GLU A 66 5.27 11.82 4.46
CA GLU A 66 6.40 11.57 5.35
C GLU A 66 6.41 10.16 5.93
N ALA A 67 5.30 9.44 5.86
CA ALA A 67 5.23 8.06 6.34
C ALA A 67 5.98 7.08 5.44
N ILE A 68 6.29 7.47 4.20
CA ILE A 68 7.01 6.62 3.24
C ILE A 68 8.46 7.12 3.16
N THR A 69 9.34 6.41 3.87
CA THR A 69 10.77 6.75 3.87
C THR A 69 11.45 6.28 2.59
N LYS A 70 12.63 6.85 2.33
CA LYS A 70 13.45 6.43 1.18
C LYS A 70 13.78 4.93 1.24
N THR A 71 14.17 4.44 2.41
CA THR A 71 14.49 3.03 2.62
C THR A 71 13.28 2.15 2.34
N LYS A 72 12.10 2.55 2.83
CA LYS A 72 10.86 1.81 2.60
C LYS A 72 10.54 1.73 1.11
N LEU A 73 10.66 2.86 0.41
CA LEU A 73 10.39 2.90 -1.03
C LEU A 73 11.36 2.03 -1.81
N GLU A 74 12.64 2.01 -1.44
CA GLU A 74 13.62 1.13 -2.06
C GLU A 74 13.26 -0.34 -1.88
N ASN A 75 12.79 -0.73 -0.69
CA ASN A 75 12.36 -2.10 -0.41
C ASN A 75 11.09 -2.46 -1.20
N ILE A 76 10.17 -1.53 -1.33
CA ILE A 76 8.98 -1.72 -2.17
C ILE A 76 9.40 -1.96 -3.61
N ARG A 77 10.32 -1.16 -4.14
CA ARG A 77 10.81 -1.30 -5.51
C ARG A 77 11.46 -2.66 -5.75
N LYS A 78 12.19 -3.18 -4.77
CA LYS A 78 12.75 -4.54 -4.86
C LYS A 78 11.66 -5.60 -4.95
N GLY A 79 10.62 -5.48 -4.11
CA GLY A 79 9.47 -6.39 -4.18
C GLY A 79 8.76 -6.32 -5.52
N VAL A 80 8.60 -5.12 -6.06
CA VAL A 80 8.00 -4.91 -7.38
C VAL A 80 8.82 -5.62 -8.46
N GLN A 81 10.15 -5.51 -8.43
CA GLN A 81 11.01 -6.19 -9.39
C GLN A 81 10.83 -7.72 -9.32
N PHE A 82 10.74 -8.28 -8.12
CA PHE A 82 10.45 -9.71 -7.97
C PHE A 82 9.11 -10.08 -8.62
N TYR A 83 8.08 -9.29 -8.34
CA TYR A 83 6.76 -9.54 -8.92
C TYR A 83 6.79 -9.48 -10.46
N LEU A 84 7.47 -8.47 -11.00
CA LEU A 84 7.58 -8.29 -12.44
C LEU A 84 8.38 -9.41 -13.12
N SER A 85 9.31 -10.04 -12.38
CA SER A 85 10.06 -11.18 -12.91
C SER A 85 9.20 -12.45 -13.01
N GLU A 86 8.15 -12.54 -12.21
CA GLU A 86 7.27 -13.72 -12.14
C GLU A 86 5.95 -13.54 -12.90
N ASN A 87 5.58 -12.31 -13.23
CA ASN A 87 4.28 -12.00 -13.81
C ASN A 87 4.44 -11.07 -15.00
N LYS A 88 3.68 -11.32 -16.05
CA LYS A 88 3.69 -10.50 -17.23
C LYS A 88 2.85 -9.25 -16.99
N VAL A 89 3.49 -8.11 -16.82
CA VAL A 89 2.84 -6.84 -16.52
C VAL A 89 3.27 -5.81 -17.54
N LYS A 90 2.30 -5.19 -18.22
CA LYS A 90 2.58 -4.18 -19.24
C LYS A 90 2.79 -2.80 -18.65
N ASN A 91 1.91 -2.41 -17.74
CA ASN A 91 1.96 -1.10 -17.08
C ASN A 91 1.84 -1.27 -15.59
N PHE A 92 2.62 -0.51 -14.82
CA PHE A 92 2.51 -0.53 -13.37
C PHE A 92 2.83 0.84 -12.78
N ARG A 93 2.37 1.04 -11.55
CA ARG A 93 2.80 2.18 -10.73
C ARG A 93 2.81 1.77 -9.26
N ILE A 94 3.46 2.58 -8.44
CA ILE A 94 3.55 2.38 -7.00
C ILE A 94 2.79 3.51 -6.33
N ASP A 95 1.80 3.17 -5.51
CA ASP A 95 0.98 4.11 -4.76
C ASP A 95 1.16 3.90 -3.27
N ALA A 96 0.75 4.87 -2.48
CA ALA A 96 0.65 4.74 -1.04
C ALA A 96 -0.74 5.15 -0.58
N ILE A 97 -1.25 4.45 0.44
CA ILE A 97 -2.48 4.84 1.11
C ILE A 97 -2.16 5.05 2.57
N CYS A 98 -2.44 6.24 3.06
CA CYS A 98 -2.27 6.59 4.47
C CYS A 98 -3.64 6.69 5.13
N ILE A 99 -3.83 5.91 6.19
CA ILE A 99 -5.07 5.87 6.94
C ILE A 99 -4.84 6.47 8.30
N THR A 100 -5.57 7.55 8.61
CA THR A 100 -5.55 8.19 9.91
C THR A 100 -6.85 7.84 10.62
N LEU A 101 -6.78 7.42 11.88
CA LEU A 101 -7.94 6.92 12.60
C LEU A 101 -8.67 7.98 13.43
N LYS A 102 -7.94 8.96 13.96
CA LYS A 102 -8.54 9.96 14.86
C LYS A 102 -8.21 11.38 14.41
N PRO A 103 -9.13 12.32 14.61
CA PRO A 103 -10.42 12.21 15.31
C PRO A 103 -11.47 11.42 14.54
N GLU A 104 -11.29 11.23 13.24
CA GLU A 104 -12.16 10.42 12.41
C GLU A 104 -11.33 9.69 11.36
N ILE A 105 -11.86 8.65 10.77
CA ILE A 105 -11.13 7.88 9.75
C ILE A 105 -10.94 8.74 8.50
N LYS A 106 -9.68 8.89 8.10
CA LYS A 106 -9.31 9.66 6.93
C LYS A 106 -8.39 8.81 6.06
N ILE A 107 -8.73 8.68 4.79
CA ILE A 107 -7.94 7.89 3.83
C ILE A 107 -7.36 8.84 2.80
N GLU A 108 -6.04 8.83 2.66
CA GLU A 108 -5.35 9.64 1.67
C GLU A 108 -4.56 8.74 0.73
N HIS A 109 -4.82 8.90 -0.55
CA HIS A 109 -4.23 8.07 -1.61
C HIS A 109 -3.20 8.89 -2.37
N LEU A 110 -1.94 8.49 -2.26
CA LEU A 110 -0.81 9.14 -2.94
C LEU A 110 -0.45 8.28 -4.14
N LYS A 111 -0.72 8.78 -5.34
CA LYS A 111 -0.50 8.02 -6.56
C LYS A 111 0.89 8.26 -7.13
N ASN A 112 1.49 7.18 -7.63
CA ASN A 112 2.76 7.22 -8.35
C ASN A 112 3.91 7.85 -7.54
N ILE A 113 4.13 7.28 -6.38
CA ILE A 113 5.18 7.75 -5.49
C ILE A 113 6.57 7.35 -5.92
#